data_d3d486c05393b2b6603fffc9c25ffb68
#
_entry.id   d3d486c05393b2b6603fffc9c25ffb68
#
_cell.length_a   1.000
_cell.length_b   1.000
_cell.length_c   1.000
_cell.angle_alpha   90.00
_cell.angle_beta   90.00
_cell.angle_gamma   90.00
#
_symmetry.space_group_name_H-M   'P 1'
#
loop_
_entity.id
_entity.type
_entity.pdbx_description
1 polymer ?
#
loop_
_entity_poly.entity_id
_entity_poly.type
_entity_poly.pdbx_seq_one_letter_code
_entity_poly.pdbx_strand_id
1 'polypeptide(L)'
;MLQLTQVRCFVAVAEELHFGRAAARLNMTQPPLSRQIQLLEHALGVALLERTSRHVRLTQAGIVFLPEARRLLRGAEDAVLAARRAGRGALGQIAIGFTPSSSYDFLPRLISALQAEYPDIELILEEMITRDQITALTSNRLDLAFVRPPFGATDVTFQPVRSERIVAALPAHHPLASREALTPMDLDGQDLIMYSVLGGGYFHDLVQRLLVSANIQPRLIHHLTQIHALLSLVRSGVGMALIPESASRLDIGNVICRPLAFGDDILAELYMAHRAQDTSPLLRSVMAVVSQITKETTPVLALTL
;
A
#
# COMPACT_ATOMS: atom_id res chain seq x y z
N MET A 1 14.29 -24.97 -22.92
CA MET A 1 13.27 -23.94 -22.68
C MET A 1 12.84 -24.01 -21.22
N LEU A 2 12.72 -22.87 -20.54
CA LEU A 2 12.35 -22.75 -19.13
C LEU A 2 10.88 -23.14 -18.91
N GLN A 3 10.59 -23.95 -17.88
CA GLN A 3 9.22 -24.35 -17.53
C GLN A 3 8.79 -23.75 -16.20
N LEU A 4 7.53 -23.30 -16.10
CA LEU A 4 6.99 -22.66 -14.87
C LEU A 4 7.04 -23.60 -13.64
N THR A 5 6.89 -24.90 -13.84
CA THR A 5 7.04 -25.89 -12.76
C THR A 5 8.44 -25.88 -12.16
N GLN A 6 9.46 -25.77 -13.00
CA GLN A 6 10.87 -25.67 -12.56
C GLN A 6 11.10 -24.39 -11.77
N VAL A 7 10.57 -23.27 -12.25
CA VAL A 7 10.67 -21.96 -11.59
C VAL A 7 9.98 -22.01 -10.21
N ARG A 8 8.79 -22.61 -10.13
CA ARG A 8 8.06 -22.79 -8.86
C ARG A 8 8.83 -23.64 -7.87
N CYS A 9 9.44 -24.72 -8.32
CA CYS A 9 10.30 -25.57 -7.49
C CYS A 9 11.52 -24.79 -6.94
N PHE A 10 12.16 -23.99 -7.79
CA PHE A 10 13.29 -23.15 -7.37
C PHE A 10 12.87 -22.11 -6.32
N VAL A 11 11.80 -21.37 -6.55
CA VAL A 11 11.31 -20.35 -5.59
C VAL A 11 11.00 -20.98 -4.23
N ALA A 12 10.35 -22.15 -4.22
CA ALA A 12 10.05 -22.84 -2.97
C ALA A 12 11.35 -23.26 -2.22
N VAL A 13 12.36 -23.78 -2.90
CA VAL A 13 13.61 -24.14 -2.24
C VAL A 13 14.42 -22.92 -1.82
N ALA A 14 14.40 -21.84 -2.61
CA ALA A 14 15.07 -20.58 -2.30
C ALA A 14 14.50 -19.89 -1.04
N GLU A 15 13.20 -20.03 -0.79
CA GLU A 15 12.51 -19.47 0.37
C GLU A 15 12.68 -20.35 1.62
N GLU A 16 12.60 -21.65 1.47
CA GLU A 16 12.71 -22.61 2.57
C GLU A 16 14.15 -22.91 2.97
N LEU A 17 15.11 -22.70 2.06
CA LEU A 17 16.52 -23.13 2.19
C LEU A 17 16.65 -24.59 2.64
N HIS A 18 15.65 -25.41 2.28
CA HIS A 18 15.56 -26.83 2.67
C HIS A 18 14.67 -27.60 1.71
N PHE A 19 15.24 -28.60 1.02
CA PHE A 19 14.52 -29.40 0.02
C PHE A 19 13.30 -30.15 0.57
N GLY A 20 13.40 -30.71 1.77
CA GLY A 20 12.27 -31.44 2.39
C GLY A 20 11.08 -30.53 2.71
N ARG A 21 11.31 -29.34 3.28
CA ARG A 21 10.25 -28.36 3.56
C ARG A 21 9.64 -27.83 2.27
N ALA A 22 10.48 -27.51 1.28
CA ALA A 22 10.00 -27.06 -0.04
C ALA A 22 9.16 -28.13 -0.75
N ALA A 23 9.55 -29.40 -0.67
CA ALA A 23 8.81 -30.51 -1.23
C ALA A 23 7.43 -30.66 -0.54
N ALA A 24 7.41 -30.63 0.80
CA ALA A 24 6.16 -30.66 1.57
C ALA A 24 5.22 -29.48 1.20
N ARG A 25 5.75 -28.26 1.08
CA ARG A 25 5.01 -27.07 0.67
C ARG A 25 4.38 -27.22 -0.74
N LEU A 26 5.06 -27.93 -1.64
CA LEU A 26 4.59 -28.16 -3.01
C LEU A 26 3.77 -29.46 -3.17
N ASN A 27 3.46 -30.15 -2.06
CA ASN A 27 2.78 -31.45 -2.05
C ASN A 27 3.47 -32.49 -2.97
N MET A 28 4.80 -32.55 -2.91
CA MET A 28 5.59 -33.51 -3.69
C MET A 28 6.71 -34.14 -2.82
N THR A 29 7.34 -35.20 -3.33
CA THR A 29 8.52 -35.78 -2.68
C THR A 29 9.81 -35.08 -3.10
N GLN A 30 10.87 -35.21 -2.31
CA GLN A 30 12.15 -34.52 -2.57
C GLN A 30 12.84 -34.90 -3.88
N PRO A 31 12.85 -36.19 -4.36
CA PRO A 31 13.52 -36.55 -5.60
C PRO A 31 13.01 -35.80 -6.83
N PRO A 32 11.69 -35.75 -7.14
CA PRO A 32 11.19 -34.97 -8.27
C PRO A 32 11.47 -33.48 -8.14
N LEU A 33 11.41 -32.90 -6.94
CA LEU A 33 11.78 -31.49 -6.70
C LEU A 33 13.23 -31.23 -7.11
N SER A 34 14.16 -32.06 -6.62
CA SER A 34 15.57 -31.93 -6.93
C SER A 34 15.83 -32.03 -8.45
N ARG A 35 15.14 -32.96 -9.13
CA ARG A 35 15.24 -33.11 -10.59
C ARG A 35 14.75 -31.85 -11.33
N GLN A 36 13.65 -31.25 -10.90
CA GLN A 36 13.15 -30.01 -11.55
C GLN A 36 14.15 -28.86 -11.43
N ILE A 37 14.82 -28.73 -10.29
CA ILE A 37 15.84 -27.70 -10.10
C ILE A 37 17.08 -27.99 -10.96
N GLN A 38 17.53 -29.24 -11.05
CA GLN A 38 18.64 -29.61 -11.94
C GLN A 38 18.34 -29.30 -13.41
N LEU A 39 17.12 -29.57 -13.87
CA LEU A 39 16.69 -29.23 -15.22
C LEU A 39 16.65 -27.72 -15.45
N LEU A 40 16.24 -26.93 -14.44
CA LEU A 40 16.27 -25.47 -14.51
C LEU A 40 17.72 -24.95 -14.60
N GLU A 41 18.60 -25.39 -13.72
CA GLU A 41 20.02 -25.01 -13.72
C GLU A 41 20.70 -25.40 -15.04
N HIS A 42 20.40 -26.57 -15.56
CA HIS A 42 20.86 -27.00 -16.88
C HIS A 42 20.36 -26.10 -18.01
N ALA A 43 19.07 -25.75 -17.99
CA ALA A 43 18.48 -24.88 -19.00
C ALA A 43 19.05 -23.45 -18.97
N LEU A 44 19.46 -22.97 -17.79
CA LEU A 44 20.06 -21.65 -17.60
C LEU A 44 21.59 -21.66 -17.80
N GLY A 45 22.23 -22.84 -17.79
CA GLY A 45 23.68 -22.99 -17.89
C GLY A 45 24.44 -22.55 -16.64
N VAL A 46 23.76 -22.30 -15.52
CA VAL A 46 24.35 -21.84 -14.26
C VAL A 46 23.69 -22.50 -13.06
N ALA A 47 24.48 -22.77 -12.00
CA ALA A 47 23.92 -23.24 -10.74
C ALA A 47 23.25 -22.09 -9.98
N LEU A 48 22.03 -22.31 -9.50
CA LEU A 48 21.28 -21.36 -8.69
C LEU A 48 21.38 -21.63 -7.19
N LEU A 49 21.71 -22.87 -6.82
CA LEU A 49 21.80 -23.33 -5.44
C LEU A 49 23.17 -24.01 -5.19
N GLU A 50 23.80 -23.64 -4.09
CA GLU A 50 24.91 -24.39 -3.48
C GLU A 50 24.31 -25.43 -2.53
N ARG A 51 24.72 -26.71 -2.72
CA ARG A 51 24.20 -27.84 -1.96
C ARG A 51 25.35 -28.54 -1.26
N THR A 52 25.29 -28.61 0.05
CA THR A 52 26.08 -29.48 0.86
C THR A 52 25.20 -30.48 1.60
N SER A 53 25.76 -31.50 2.22
CA SER A 53 24.98 -32.45 3.04
C SER A 53 24.25 -31.78 4.24
N ARG A 54 24.61 -30.56 4.59
CA ARG A 54 24.08 -29.85 5.77
C ARG A 54 23.39 -28.55 5.48
N HIS A 55 23.60 -27.91 4.32
CA HIS A 55 23.10 -26.56 4.01
C HIS A 55 22.75 -26.42 2.53
N VAL A 56 21.67 -25.65 2.30
CA VAL A 56 21.27 -25.14 0.99
C VAL A 56 21.39 -23.62 1.03
N ARG A 57 22.08 -23.03 0.05
CA ARG A 57 22.23 -21.58 -0.10
C ARG A 57 22.01 -21.18 -1.54
N LEU A 58 21.61 -19.93 -1.76
CA LEU A 58 21.58 -19.35 -3.10
C LEU A 58 23.01 -19.02 -3.56
N THR A 59 23.31 -19.31 -4.81
CA THR A 59 24.47 -18.74 -5.51
C THR A 59 24.22 -17.27 -5.82
N GLN A 60 25.23 -16.54 -6.30
CA GLN A 60 25.01 -15.18 -6.81
C GLN A 60 23.99 -15.17 -7.96
N ALA A 61 24.03 -16.16 -8.86
CA ALA A 61 23.01 -16.31 -9.91
C ALA A 61 21.62 -16.58 -9.33
N GLY A 62 21.52 -17.40 -8.27
CA GLY A 62 20.26 -17.68 -7.57
C GLY A 62 19.67 -16.44 -6.90
N ILE A 63 20.50 -15.57 -6.29
CA ILE A 63 20.07 -14.32 -5.69
C ILE A 63 19.47 -13.37 -6.75
N VAL A 64 20.13 -13.25 -7.90
CA VAL A 64 19.65 -12.41 -9.02
C VAL A 64 18.40 -13.01 -9.67
N PHE A 65 18.35 -14.34 -9.83
CA PHE A 65 17.24 -15.02 -10.49
C PHE A 65 15.97 -15.09 -9.63
N LEU A 66 16.05 -15.10 -8.31
CA LEU A 66 14.89 -15.26 -7.41
C LEU A 66 13.80 -14.20 -7.62
N PRO A 67 14.10 -12.88 -7.68
CA PRO A 67 13.09 -11.86 -7.96
C PRO A 67 12.45 -12.03 -9.35
N GLU A 68 13.25 -12.41 -10.36
CA GLU A 68 12.79 -12.66 -11.71
C GLU A 68 11.88 -13.90 -11.78
N ALA A 69 12.25 -14.97 -11.08
CA ALA A 69 11.46 -16.18 -10.96
C ALA A 69 10.08 -15.90 -10.34
N ARG A 70 10.03 -15.08 -9.28
CA ARG A 70 8.77 -14.64 -8.68
C ARG A 70 7.93 -13.81 -9.65
N ARG A 71 8.56 -12.94 -10.45
CA ARG A 71 7.88 -12.13 -11.46
C ARG A 71 7.27 -13.01 -12.56
N LEU A 72 8.00 -14.03 -13.04
CA LEU A 72 7.50 -14.99 -14.03
C LEU A 72 6.27 -15.78 -13.54
N LEU A 73 6.31 -16.25 -12.30
CA LEU A 73 5.17 -16.99 -11.72
C LEU A 73 3.94 -16.10 -11.58
N ARG A 74 4.10 -14.88 -11.09
CA ARG A 74 3.01 -13.89 -11.03
C ARG A 74 2.44 -13.60 -12.41
N GLY A 75 3.29 -13.30 -13.40
CA GLY A 75 2.84 -13.05 -14.78
C GLY A 75 2.07 -14.21 -15.39
N ALA A 76 2.42 -15.46 -15.05
CA ALA A 76 1.65 -16.63 -15.49
C ALA A 76 0.26 -16.72 -14.82
N GLU A 77 0.16 -16.41 -13.53
CA GLU A 77 -1.12 -16.33 -12.81
C GLU A 77 -2.00 -15.20 -13.37
N ASP A 78 -1.40 -14.04 -13.63
CA ASP A 78 -2.07 -12.88 -14.24
C ASP A 78 -2.62 -13.21 -15.64
N ALA A 79 -1.85 -13.93 -16.47
CA ALA A 79 -2.28 -14.37 -17.79
C ALA A 79 -3.50 -15.31 -17.72
N VAL A 80 -3.53 -16.24 -16.75
CA VAL A 80 -4.68 -17.11 -16.50
C VAL A 80 -5.90 -16.31 -16.07
N LEU A 81 -5.72 -15.33 -15.16
CA LEU A 81 -6.80 -14.44 -14.73
C LEU A 81 -7.35 -13.62 -15.91
N ALA A 82 -6.47 -13.01 -16.72
CA ALA A 82 -6.86 -12.25 -17.89
C ALA A 82 -7.67 -13.09 -18.90
N ALA A 83 -7.22 -14.31 -19.17
CA ALA A 83 -7.94 -15.23 -20.07
C ALA A 83 -9.32 -15.63 -19.50
N ARG A 84 -9.42 -15.91 -18.20
CA ARG A 84 -10.69 -16.20 -17.52
C ARG A 84 -11.64 -15.00 -17.54
N ARG A 85 -11.13 -13.78 -17.33
CA ARG A 85 -11.89 -12.52 -17.44
C ARG A 85 -12.49 -12.37 -18.84
N ALA A 86 -11.69 -12.53 -19.89
CA ALA A 86 -12.14 -12.46 -21.27
C ALA A 86 -13.18 -13.53 -21.64
N GLY A 87 -13.02 -14.76 -21.14
CA GLY A 87 -13.90 -15.89 -21.44
C GLY A 87 -15.27 -15.88 -20.76
N ARG A 88 -15.42 -15.09 -19.66
CA ARG A 88 -16.70 -15.02 -18.93
C ARG A 88 -17.72 -14.06 -19.54
N GLY A 89 -17.37 -13.29 -20.59
CA GLY A 89 -18.29 -12.32 -21.23
C GLY A 89 -18.87 -11.28 -20.26
N ALA A 90 -18.37 -11.25 -19.01
CA ALA A 90 -18.86 -10.38 -17.98
C ALA A 90 -18.36 -8.95 -18.22
N LEU A 91 -19.20 -8.02 -18.01
CA LEU A 91 -18.94 -6.58 -17.91
C LEU A 91 -17.84 -6.34 -16.87
N GLY A 92 -16.61 -6.58 -17.22
CA GLY A 92 -15.38 -6.17 -16.59
C GLY A 92 -15.20 -6.42 -15.09
N GLN A 93 -14.06 -7.01 -14.76
CA GLN A 93 -13.51 -7.03 -13.43
C GLN A 93 -12.38 -6.00 -13.38
N ILE A 94 -12.31 -5.20 -12.31
CA ILE A 94 -11.22 -4.26 -12.07
C ILE A 94 -10.59 -4.49 -10.69
N ALA A 95 -9.27 -4.62 -10.65
CA ALA A 95 -8.51 -4.79 -9.42
C ALA A 95 -7.96 -3.43 -8.96
N ILE A 96 -8.35 -3.01 -7.76
CA ILE A 96 -8.01 -1.71 -7.18
C ILE A 96 -7.17 -1.92 -5.92
N GLY A 97 -5.95 -1.40 -5.96
CA GLY A 97 -5.09 -1.30 -4.78
C GLY A 97 -5.37 -0.03 -3.99
N PHE A 98 -5.24 -0.10 -2.67
CA PHE A 98 -5.44 1.07 -1.83
C PHE A 98 -4.56 1.03 -0.56
N THR A 99 -4.19 2.22 -0.05
CA THR A 99 -3.52 2.31 1.25
C THR A 99 -4.54 2.28 2.38
N PRO A 100 -4.21 1.75 3.57
CA PRO A 100 -5.14 1.69 4.71
C PRO A 100 -5.83 3.02 5.00
N SER A 101 -5.11 4.13 4.91
CA SER A 101 -5.67 5.47 5.19
C SER A 101 -6.69 5.95 4.17
N SER A 102 -6.70 5.45 2.94
CA SER A 102 -7.70 5.81 1.94
C SER A 102 -9.07 5.14 2.20
N SER A 103 -9.09 4.09 3.02
CA SER A 103 -10.33 3.39 3.39
C SER A 103 -11.23 4.16 4.37
N TYR A 104 -10.72 5.24 4.99
CA TYR A 104 -11.50 5.97 6.01
C TYR A 104 -12.57 6.90 5.42
N ASP A 105 -12.43 7.37 4.20
CA ASP A 105 -13.39 8.25 3.54
C ASP A 105 -13.47 8.04 2.02
N PHE A 106 -12.34 8.12 1.33
CA PHE A 106 -12.29 8.15 -0.13
C PHE A 106 -12.77 6.83 -0.76
N LEU A 107 -12.19 5.71 -0.35
CA LEU A 107 -12.49 4.40 -0.96
C LEU A 107 -13.97 3.99 -0.81
N PRO A 108 -14.62 4.10 0.36
CA PRO A 108 -16.05 3.79 0.49
C PRO A 108 -16.94 4.62 -0.45
N ARG A 109 -16.62 5.90 -0.61
CA ARG A 109 -17.36 6.80 -1.54
C ARG A 109 -17.16 6.37 -2.99
N LEU A 110 -15.94 6.02 -3.37
CA LEU A 110 -15.63 5.50 -4.70
C LEU A 110 -16.38 4.21 -4.98
N ILE A 111 -16.35 3.25 -4.06
CA ILE A 111 -17.05 1.97 -4.23
C ILE A 111 -18.55 2.20 -4.38
N SER A 112 -19.16 3.02 -3.53
CA SER A 112 -20.60 3.34 -3.62
C SER A 112 -20.96 3.96 -4.96
N ALA A 113 -20.16 4.90 -5.47
CA ALA A 113 -20.39 5.52 -6.77
C ALA A 113 -20.22 4.53 -7.93
N LEU A 114 -19.18 3.68 -7.89
CA LEU A 114 -18.96 2.66 -8.90
C LEU A 114 -20.09 1.63 -8.93
N GLN A 115 -20.57 1.18 -7.78
CA GLN A 115 -21.70 0.24 -7.69
C GLN A 115 -23.01 0.85 -8.20
N ALA A 116 -23.22 2.14 -7.99
CA ALA A 116 -24.41 2.85 -8.49
C ALA A 116 -24.38 3.05 -10.02
N GLU A 117 -23.22 3.40 -10.58
CA GLU A 117 -23.09 3.69 -12.02
C GLU A 117 -22.83 2.43 -12.86
N TYR A 118 -22.11 1.44 -12.30
CA TYR A 118 -21.71 0.21 -12.98
C TYR A 118 -22.01 -1.01 -12.09
N PRO A 119 -23.27 -1.39 -11.87
CA PRO A 119 -23.66 -2.44 -10.92
C PRO A 119 -23.11 -3.84 -11.28
N ASP A 120 -22.78 -4.06 -12.56
CA ASP A 120 -22.30 -5.36 -13.06
C ASP A 120 -20.75 -5.48 -13.06
N ILE A 121 -20.01 -4.44 -12.60
CA ILE A 121 -18.56 -4.51 -12.47
C ILE A 121 -18.18 -5.27 -11.20
N GLU A 122 -17.34 -6.28 -11.34
CA GLU A 122 -16.73 -6.97 -10.21
C GLU A 122 -15.51 -6.15 -9.71
N LEU A 123 -15.58 -5.67 -8.47
CA LEU A 123 -14.49 -4.93 -7.83
C LEU A 123 -13.64 -5.88 -6.98
N ILE A 124 -12.35 -6.00 -7.31
CA ILE A 124 -11.35 -6.66 -6.44
C ILE A 124 -10.59 -5.57 -5.70
N LEU A 125 -10.64 -5.61 -4.37
CA LEU A 125 -10.00 -4.61 -3.53
C LEU A 125 -8.82 -5.22 -2.77
N GLU A 126 -7.63 -4.62 -2.91
CA GLU A 126 -6.41 -5.12 -2.27
C GLU A 126 -5.75 -4.02 -1.43
N GLU A 127 -5.71 -4.23 -0.11
CA GLU A 127 -5.01 -3.33 0.80
C GLU A 127 -3.51 -3.58 0.76
N MET A 128 -2.73 -2.56 0.40
CA MET A 128 -1.28 -2.63 0.27
C MET A 128 -0.62 -1.28 0.54
N ILE A 129 0.66 -1.29 0.92
CA ILE A 129 1.49 -0.09 0.92
C ILE A 129 1.83 0.35 -0.52
N THR A 130 2.14 1.63 -0.72
CA THR A 130 2.43 2.22 -2.05
C THR A 130 3.41 1.40 -2.89
N ARG A 131 4.53 0.97 -2.30
CA ARG A 131 5.56 0.20 -3.00
C ARG A 131 5.01 -1.10 -3.61
N ASP A 132 4.20 -1.83 -2.84
CA ASP A 132 3.65 -3.11 -3.28
C ASP A 132 2.55 -2.91 -4.33
N GLN A 133 1.77 -1.82 -4.21
CA GLN A 133 0.79 -1.43 -5.23
C GLN A 133 1.46 -1.10 -6.57
N ILE A 134 2.57 -0.35 -6.57
CA ILE A 134 3.31 -0.05 -7.80
C ILE A 134 3.83 -1.34 -8.44
N THR A 135 4.37 -2.26 -7.65
CA THR A 135 4.79 -3.58 -8.15
C THR A 135 3.61 -4.38 -8.71
N ALA A 136 2.45 -4.32 -8.07
CA ALA A 136 1.24 -5.00 -8.52
C ALA A 136 0.66 -4.40 -9.82
N LEU A 137 0.73 -3.06 -9.99
CA LEU A 137 0.38 -2.39 -11.25
C LEU A 137 1.29 -2.83 -12.41
N THR A 138 2.61 -2.79 -12.21
CA THR A 138 3.58 -3.16 -13.24
C THR A 138 3.55 -4.64 -13.61
N SER A 139 3.08 -5.51 -12.71
CA SER A 139 2.86 -6.94 -12.96
C SER A 139 1.43 -7.29 -13.42
N ASN A 140 0.59 -6.31 -13.75
CA ASN A 140 -0.81 -6.48 -14.15
C ASN A 140 -1.72 -7.17 -13.11
N ARG A 141 -1.31 -7.20 -11.84
CA ARG A 141 -2.15 -7.70 -10.75
C ARG A 141 -3.20 -6.67 -10.33
N LEU A 142 -2.85 -5.40 -10.38
CA LEU A 142 -3.78 -4.28 -10.21
C LEU A 142 -3.99 -3.55 -11.55
N ASP A 143 -5.17 -2.98 -11.72
CA ASP A 143 -5.50 -2.10 -12.82
C ASP A 143 -5.43 -0.63 -12.40
N LEU A 144 -5.79 -0.34 -11.17
CA LEU A 144 -5.79 0.98 -10.56
C LEU A 144 -5.23 0.90 -9.14
N ALA A 145 -4.55 1.93 -8.70
CA ALA A 145 -4.01 2.01 -7.34
C ALA A 145 -4.22 3.40 -6.73
N PHE A 146 -4.45 3.43 -5.42
CA PHE A 146 -4.50 4.67 -4.63
C PHE A 146 -3.30 4.70 -3.69
N VAL A 147 -2.34 5.56 -4.04
CA VAL A 147 -0.99 5.57 -3.48
C VAL A 147 -0.63 6.91 -2.85
N ARG A 148 0.38 6.91 -2.01
CA ARG A 148 0.94 8.12 -1.39
C ARG A 148 2.43 8.28 -1.77
N PRO A 149 2.94 9.51 -1.91
CA PRO A 149 4.36 9.76 -2.23
C PRO A 149 5.31 9.11 -1.20
N PRO A 150 6.59 8.92 -1.53
CA PRO A 150 7.22 9.20 -2.83
C PRO A 150 6.98 8.09 -3.87
N PHE A 151 7.03 8.47 -5.15
CA PHE A 151 6.87 7.54 -6.28
C PHE A 151 8.21 7.27 -6.95
N GLY A 152 8.37 6.07 -7.50
CA GLY A 152 9.61 5.65 -8.13
C GLY A 152 9.38 4.68 -9.30
N ALA A 153 8.44 4.98 -10.22
CA ALA A 153 8.17 4.13 -11.39
C ALA A 153 8.00 4.98 -12.65
N THR A 154 8.65 4.57 -13.74
CA THR A 154 8.61 5.25 -15.04
C THR A 154 7.41 4.85 -15.90
N ASP A 155 6.90 3.62 -15.70
CA ASP A 155 5.81 3.04 -16.51
C ASP A 155 4.42 3.20 -15.86
N VAL A 156 4.32 4.05 -14.83
CA VAL A 156 3.09 4.33 -14.09
C VAL A 156 2.80 5.83 -14.16
N THR A 157 1.56 6.17 -14.47
CA THR A 157 1.05 7.54 -14.42
C THR A 157 0.44 7.79 -13.06
N PHE A 158 0.75 8.96 -12.47
CA PHE A 158 0.22 9.40 -11.18
C PHE A 158 -0.61 10.66 -11.37
N GLN A 159 -1.81 10.68 -10.81
CA GLN A 159 -2.72 11.82 -10.87
C GLN A 159 -3.18 12.16 -9.44
N PRO A 160 -3.15 13.43 -9.01
CA PRO A 160 -3.62 13.81 -7.68
C PRO A 160 -5.14 13.58 -7.58
N VAL A 161 -5.55 13.01 -6.46
CA VAL A 161 -6.97 12.72 -6.16
C VAL A 161 -7.45 13.57 -5.01
N ARG A 162 -6.63 13.69 -3.96
CA ARG A 162 -7.02 14.40 -2.75
C ARG A 162 -5.80 14.93 -2.02
N SER A 163 -5.97 16.11 -1.44
CA SER A 163 -5.11 16.65 -0.40
C SER A 163 -5.94 16.95 0.83
N GLU A 164 -5.43 16.63 2.01
CA GLU A 164 -6.13 16.85 3.27
C GLU A 164 -5.18 17.35 4.35
N ARG A 165 -5.70 18.12 5.30
CA ARG A 165 -4.92 18.63 6.44
C ARG A 165 -4.58 17.52 7.43
N ILE A 166 -3.58 17.79 8.25
CA ILE A 166 -3.31 17.02 9.45
C ILE A 166 -4.04 17.68 10.62
N VAL A 167 -4.64 16.85 11.46
CA VAL A 167 -5.33 17.28 12.68
C VAL A 167 -4.73 16.58 13.89
N ALA A 168 -4.86 17.19 15.07
CA ALA A 168 -4.48 16.56 16.31
C ALA A 168 -5.63 15.73 16.88
N ALA A 169 -5.37 14.45 17.19
CA ALA A 169 -6.26 13.57 17.93
C ALA A 169 -5.83 13.56 19.40
N LEU A 170 -6.76 13.86 20.30
CA LEU A 170 -6.55 14.05 21.73
C LEU A 170 -7.49 13.15 22.54
N PRO A 171 -7.08 12.65 23.70
CA PRO A 171 -8.05 12.08 24.66
C PRO A 171 -9.11 13.13 25.01
N ALA A 172 -10.39 12.73 25.12
CA ALA A 172 -11.48 13.68 25.36
C ALA A 172 -11.32 14.51 26.66
N HIS A 173 -10.59 13.95 27.65
CA HIS A 173 -10.31 14.62 28.93
C HIS A 173 -9.02 15.48 28.91
N HIS A 174 -8.32 15.53 27.76
CA HIS A 174 -7.09 16.32 27.65
C HIS A 174 -7.40 17.82 27.75
N PRO A 175 -6.60 18.63 28.47
CA PRO A 175 -6.83 20.08 28.61
C PRO A 175 -6.99 20.81 27.28
N LEU A 176 -6.24 20.40 26.26
CA LEU A 176 -6.30 21.00 24.92
C LEU A 176 -7.56 20.61 24.13
N ALA A 177 -8.32 19.60 24.56
CA ALA A 177 -9.54 19.16 23.87
C ALA A 177 -10.65 20.23 23.85
N SER A 178 -10.60 21.23 24.75
CA SER A 178 -11.52 22.36 24.77
C SER A 178 -11.15 23.49 23.81
N ARG A 179 -9.95 23.48 23.22
CA ARG A 179 -9.51 24.49 22.27
C ARG A 179 -10.23 24.32 20.93
N GLU A 180 -10.48 25.41 20.20
CA GLU A 180 -11.03 25.35 18.84
C GLU A 180 -9.98 24.88 17.82
N ALA A 181 -8.73 25.35 17.96
CA ALA A 181 -7.59 24.95 17.16
C ALA A 181 -6.32 24.94 18.03
N LEU A 182 -5.30 24.17 17.62
CA LEU A 182 -4.05 24.06 18.34
C LEU A 182 -2.93 24.83 17.64
N THR A 183 -2.17 25.58 18.40
CA THR A 183 -0.98 26.31 17.96
C THR A 183 0.27 25.45 18.13
N PRO A 184 1.44 25.81 17.56
CA PRO A 184 2.70 25.12 17.81
C PRO A 184 3.03 25.00 19.31
N MET A 185 2.81 26.06 20.06
CA MET A 185 3.07 26.09 21.52
C MET A 185 2.23 25.09 22.30
N ASP A 186 1.04 24.77 21.82
CA ASP A 186 0.16 23.78 22.47
C ASP A 186 0.70 22.36 22.33
N LEU A 187 1.50 22.06 21.28
CA LEU A 187 2.04 20.73 21.02
C LEU A 187 3.45 20.54 21.59
N ASP A 188 4.17 21.64 21.86
CA ASP A 188 5.54 21.56 22.32
C ASP A 188 5.63 20.87 23.69
N GLY A 189 6.55 19.91 23.82
CA GLY A 189 6.71 19.11 25.04
C GLY A 189 5.58 18.12 25.37
N GLN A 190 4.50 18.05 24.58
CA GLN A 190 3.41 17.09 24.78
C GLN A 190 3.81 15.67 24.41
N ASP A 191 3.15 14.69 25.00
CA ASP A 191 3.31 13.28 24.69
C ASP A 191 2.68 12.94 23.33
N LEU A 192 3.52 12.66 22.32
CA LEU A 192 3.09 12.37 20.97
C LEU A 192 3.36 10.90 20.62
N ILE A 193 2.29 10.22 20.19
CA ILE A 193 2.36 8.89 19.56
C ILE A 193 2.65 9.10 18.09
N MET A 194 3.80 8.59 17.62
CA MET A 194 4.33 8.82 16.29
C MET A 194 4.08 7.63 15.34
N TYR A 195 4.17 7.87 14.06
CA TYR A 195 4.22 6.80 13.07
C TYR A 195 5.59 6.12 13.06
N SER A 196 5.59 4.80 12.84
CA SER A 196 6.82 4.03 12.63
C SER A 196 7.40 4.34 11.25
N VAL A 197 8.73 4.42 11.16
CA VAL A 197 9.44 4.51 9.87
C VAL A 197 9.15 3.29 9.01
N LEU A 198 9.13 2.09 9.61
CA LEU A 198 8.80 0.84 8.91
C LEU A 198 7.28 0.67 8.82
N GLY A 199 6.74 0.70 7.61
CA GLY A 199 5.31 0.49 7.33
C GLY A 199 4.42 1.73 7.48
N GLY A 200 4.85 2.76 8.19
CA GLY A 200 4.16 4.05 8.35
C GLY A 200 4.89 5.23 7.73
N GLY A 201 5.90 4.98 6.90
CA GLY A 201 6.91 5.96 6.46
C GLY A 201 6.34 7.25 5.90
N TYR A 202 5.32 7.20 5.04
CA TYR A 202 4.72 8.41 4.48
C TYR A 202 4.22 9.38 5.57
N PHE A 203 3.41 8.88 6.50
CA PHE A 203 2.88 9.73 7.60
C PHE A 203 3.95 10.09 8.62
N HIS A 204 4.94 9.22 8.84
CA HIS A 204 6.10 9.55 9.65
C HIS A 204 6.80 10.80 9.09
N ASP A 205 7.16 10.78 7.82
CA ASP A 205 7.89 11.87 7.17
C ASP A 205 7.05 13.14 7.07
N LEU A 206 5.73 13.00 6.84
CA LEU A 206 4.80 14.12 6.78
C LEU A 206 4.69 14.82 8.13
N VAL A 207 4.46 14.08 9.22
CA VAL A 207 4.37 14.63 10.57
C VAL A 207 5.73 15.20 11.01
N GLN A 208 6.83 14.52 10.68
CA GLN A 208 8.17 15.03 11.00
C GLN A 208 8.43 16.39 10.33
N ARG A 209 8.07 16.53 9.03
CA ARG A 209 8.18 17.83 8.33
C ARG A 209 7.33 18.90 9.01
N LEU A 210 6.13 18.58 9.44
CA LEU A 210 5.21 19.50 10.12
C LEU A 210 5.81 19.96 11.46
N LEU A 211 6.35 19.05 12.25
CA LEU A 211 7.00 19.40 13.54
C LEU A 211 8.23 20.28 13.33
N VAL A 212 9.07 19.95 12.32
CA VAL A 212 10.28 20.73 12.00
C VAL A 212 9.91 22.11 11.47
N SER A 213 8.93 22.23 10.57
CA SER A 213 8.50 23.52 10.00
C SER A 213 7.96 24.48 11.07
N ALA A 214 7.28 23.93 12.07
CA ALA A 214 6.70 24.70 13.17
C ALA A 214 7.68 24.89 14.36
N ASN A 215 8.89 24.31 14.27
CA ASN A 215 9.92 24.31 15.33
C ASN A 215 9.39 23.76 16.66
N ILE A 216 8.67 22.61 16.62
CA ILE A 216 8.05 21.96 17.77
C ILE A 216 8.83 20.68 18.12
N GLN A 217 9.02 20.44 19.42
CA GLN A 217 9.70 19.27 19.96
C GLN A 217 8.81 18.52 20.97
N PRO A 218 7.80 17.77 20.51
CA PRO A 218 7.00 16.93 21.39
C PRO A 218 7.83 15.76 21.93
N ARG A 219 7.41 15.18 23.03
CA ARG A 219 8.01 13.97 23.58
C ARG A 219 7.46 12.75 22.84
N LEU A 220 8.26 12.13 21.95
CA LEU A 220 7.87 10.93 21.23
C LEU A 220 7.88 9.72 22.16
N ILE A 221 6.72 9.13 22.41
CA ILE A 221 6.55 8.08 23.41
C ILE A 221 6.38 6.67 22.82
N HIS A 222 5.71 6.54 21.68
CA HIS A 222 5.48 5.27 20.99
C HIS A 222 5.51 5.43 19.47
N HIS A 223 5.78 4.33 18.73
CA HIS A 223 5.81 4.31 17.27
C HIS A 223 4.92 3.18 16.75
N LEU A 224 3.91 3.52 15.95
CA LEU A 224 2.95 2.59 15.40
C LEU A 224 2.80 2.76 13.89
N THR A 225 2.40 1.70 13.18
CA THR A 225 2.28 1.74 11.73
C THR A 225 0.89 2.16 11.24
N GLN A 226 -0.15 1.90 12.04
CA GLN A 226 -1.54 2.03 11.63
C GLN A 226 -2.28 3.11 12.44
N ILE A 227 -3.05 3.95 11.74
CA ILE A 227 -3.78 5.08 12.35
C ILE A 227 -4.78 4.60 13.41
N HIS A 228 -5.49 3.50 13.17
CA HIS A 228 -6.45 2.96 14.14
C HIS A 228 -5.77 2.51 15.45
N ALA A 229 -4.53 2.01 15.37
CA ALA A 229 -3.75 1.66 16.54
C ALA A 229 -3.28 2.91 17.31
N LEU A 230 -2.86 3.97 16.59
CA LEU A 230 -2.56 5.26 17.22
C LEU A 230 -3.79 5.79 17.97
N LEU A 231 -4.95 5.83 17.30
CA LEU A 231 -6.19 6.33 17.89
C LEU A 231 -6.66 5.50 19.09
N SER A 232 -6.39 4.18 19.10
CA SER A 232 -6.67 3.33 20.26
C SER A 232 -5.84 3.71 21.48
N LEU A 233 -4.56 4.07 21.30
CA LEU A 233 -3.71 4.57 22.40
C LEU A 233 -4.12 5.98 22.84
N VAL A 234 -4.48 6.84 21.89
CA VAL A 234 -5.04 8.17 22.23
C VAL A 234 -6.28 8.02 23.09
N ARG A 235 -7.22 7.15 22.70
CA ARG A 235 -8.42 6.84 23.45
C ARG A 235 -8.12 6.41 24.89
N SER A 236 -7.04 5.67 25.09
CA SER A 236 -6.62 5.18 26.41
C SER A 236 -5.89 6.23 27.25
N GLY A 237 -5.73 7.45 26.74
CA GLY A 237 -5.09 8.55 27.47
C GLY A 237 -3.57 8.47 27.50
N VAL A 238 -2.93 7.66 26.64
CA VAL A 238 -1.46 7.48 26.61
C VAL A 238 -0.77 8.72 26.08
N GLY A 239 -1.38 9.46 25.13
CA GLY A 239 -0.83 10.66 24.53
C GLY A 239 -1.71 11.16 23.40
N MET A 240 -1.25 12.15 22.64
CA MET A 240 -1.90 12.67 21.46
C MET A 240 -1.29 12.07 20.18
N ALA A 241 -1.95 12.22 19.04
CA ALA A 241 -1.44 11.85 17.73
C ALA A 241 -1.78 12.91 16.67
N LEU A 242 -0.95 13.02 15.63
CA LEU A 242 -1.24 13.82 14.45
C LEU A 242 -1.68 12.90 13.33
N ILE A 243 -2.90 13.09 12.81
CA ILE A 243 -3.54 12.17 11.86
C ILE A 243 -4.12 12.94 10.67
N PRO A 244 -4.31 12.32 9.49
CA PRO A 244 -5.04 12.95 8.40
C PRO A 244 -6.49 13.22 8.81
N GLU A 245 -7.05 14.32 8.34
CA GLU A 245 -8.41 14.76 8.69
C GLU A 245 -9.47 13.69 8.40
N SER A 246 -9.31 12.90 7.33
CA SER A 246 -10.21 11.79 7.02
C SER A 246 -10.33 10.76 8.13
N ALA A 247 -9.27 10.57 8.91
CA ALA A 247 -9.27 9.62 10.02
C ALA A 247 -10.09 10.11 11.22
N SER A 248 -10.42 11.41 11.30
CA SER A 248 -11.34 11.95 12.33
C SER A 248 -12.77 11.43 12.20
N ARG A 249 -13.10 10.87 11.02
CA ARG A 249 -14.41 10.23 10.77
C ARG A 249 -14.54 8.83 11.35
N LEU A 250 -13.42 8.24 11.79
CA LEU A 250 -13.47 7.01 12.56
C LEU A 250 -14.08 7.32 13.92
N ASP A 251 -15.26 6.76 14.19
CA ASP A 251 -15.92 6.92 15.48
C ASP A 251 -15.20 6.07 16.55
N ILE A 252 -14.12 6.62 17.07
CA ILE A 252 -13.38 6.07 18.20
C ILE A 252 -13.74 6.90 19.42
N GLY A 253 -14.76 6.45 20.14
CA GLY A 253 -15.25 7.15 21.34
C GLY A 253 -14.12 7.61 22.27
N ASN A 254 -14.31 8.74 22.97
CA ASN A 254 -13.31 9.38 23.85
C ASN A 254 -12.05 9.94 23.15
N VAL A 255 -12.10 10.15 21.83
CA VAL A 255 -11.10 10.90 21.08
C VAL A 255 -11.71 12.16 20.51
N ILE A 256 -11.06 13.30 20.70
CA ILE A 256 -11.45 14.60 20.14
C ILE A 256 -10.40 15.02 19.12
N CYS A 257 -10.82 15.35 17.91
CA CYS A 257 -9.93 15.88 16.89
C CYS A 257 -10.00 17.41 16.86
N ARG A 258 -8.84 18.05 16.75
CA ARG A 258 -8.70 19.51 16.67
C ARG A 258 -7.83 19.91 15.47
N PRO A 259 -8.25 20.92 14.70
CA PRO A 259 -7.44 21.46 13.64
C PRO A 259 -6.15 22.08 14.19
N LEU A 260 -5.12 22.12 13.37
CA LEU A 260 -3.87 22.83 13.66
C LEU A 260 -3.99 24.25 13.06
N ALA A 261 -3.59 25.26 13.80
CA ALA A 261 -3.50 26.64 13.35
C ALA A 261 -2.15 26.94 12.65
N PHE A 262 -1.53 25.93 12.03
CA PHE A 262 -0.25 25.98 11.33
C PHE A 262 -0.10 24.80 10.36
N GLY A 263 0.91 24.87 9.48
CA GLY A 263 1.22 23.77 8.55
C GLY A 263 0.22 23.58 7.43
N ASP A 264 -0.50 24.62 7.04
CA ASP A 264 -1.51 24.58 5.97
C ASP A 264 -0.96 24.20 4.60
N ASP A 265 0.36 24.33 4.42
CA ASP A 265 1.12 23.94 3.23
C ASP A 265 1.59 22.48 3.26
N ILE A 266 1.47 21.80 4.41
CA ILE A 266 1.89 20.41 4.60
C ILE A 266 0.67 19.50 4.62
N LEU A 267 0.26 19.06 3.44
CA LEU A 267 -0.94 18.28 3.23
C LEU A 267 -0.64 16.79 3.07
N ALA A 268 -1.55 15.97 3.54
CA ALA A 268 -1.56 14.55 3.23
C ALA A 268 -2.18 14.32 1.84
N GLU A 269 -1.36 13.86 0.90
CA GLU A 269 -1.75 13.71 -0.50
C GLU A 269 -2.10 12.25 -0.83
N LEU A 270 -3.12 12.05 -1.64
CA LEU A 270 -3.51 10.78 -2.22
C LEU A 270 -3.51 10.91 -3.75
N TYR A 271 -2.88 9.96 -4.42
CA TYR A 271 -2.82 9.90 -5.87
C TYR A 271 -3.47 8.63 -6.39
N MET A 272 -4.11 8.74 -7.54
CA MET A 272 -4.49 7.63 -8.39
C MET A 272 -3.30 7.26 -9.26
N ALA A 273 -3.01 5.97 -9.40
CA ALA A 273 -1.93 5.46 -10.23
C ALA A 273 -2.42 4.31 -11.12
N HIS A 274 -1.99 4.32 -12.38
CA HIS A 274 -2.27 3.26 -13.35
C HIS A 274 -1.10 3.11 -14.33
N ARG A 275 -1.05 1.99 -15.07
CA ARG A 275 -0.04 1.81 -16.12
C ARG A 275 -0.17 2.90 -17.18
N ALA A 276 0.94 3.50 -17.60
CA ALA A 276 0.95 4.61 -18.56
C ALA A 276 0.37 4.22 -19.94
N GLN A 277 0.49 2.95 -20.33
CA GLN A 277 0.03 2.44 -21.62
C GLN A 277 -1.31 1.71 -21.56
N ASP A 278 -2.03 1.75 -20.42
CA ASP A 278 -3.30 1.07 -20.27
C ASP A 278 -4.42 1.81 -21.01
N THR A 279 -4.98 1.15 -22.02
CA THR A 279 -6.06 1.69 -22.87
C THR A 279 -7.43 1.07 -22.56
N SER A 280 -7.56 0.31 -21.46
CA SER A 280 -8.79 -0.36 -21.07
C SER A 280 -9.98 0.61 -21.01
N PRO A 281 -11.10 0.35 -21.72
CA PRO A 281 -12.29 1.18 -21.61
C PRO A 281 -12.86 1.19 -20.19
N LEU A 282 -12.81 0.05 -19.49
CA LEU A 282 -13.28 -0.07 -18.11
C LEU A 282 -12.46 0.80 -17.16
N LEU A 283 -11.12 0.77 -17.27
CA LEU A 283 -10.25 1.64 -16.47
C LEU A 283 -10.59 3.12 -16.70
N ARG A 284 -10.81 3.53 -17.94
CA ARG A 284 -11.20 4.91 -18.27
C ARG A 284 -12.54 5.30 -17.62
N SER A 285 -13.54 4.42 -17.65
CA SER A 285 -14.82 4.63 -17.00
C SER A 285 -14.65 4.83 -15.48
N VAL A 286 -13.88 3.94 -14.83
CA VAL A 286 -13.60 4.04 -13.39
C VAL A 286 -12.83 5.33 -13.05
N MET A 287 -11.83 5.72 -13.86
CA MET A 287 -11.10 6.98 -13.69
C MET A 287 -12.00 8.22 -13.83
N ALA A 288 -13.03 8.16 -14.69
CA ALA A 288 -14.01 9.24 -14.80
C ALA A 288 -14.81 9.42 -13.51
N VAL A 289 -15.25 8.31 -12.88
CA VAL A 289 -15.92 8.34 -11.57
C VAL A 289 -15.00 8.90 -10.49
N VAL A 290 -13.71 8.47 -10.45
CA VAL A 290 -12.71 9.05 -9.53
C VAL A 290 -12.62 10.55 -9.70
N SER A 291 -12.53 11.02 -10.95
CA SER A 291 -12.43 12.46 -11.26
C SER A 291 -13.66 13.25 -10.82
N GLN A 292 -14.86 12.66 -10.92
CA GLN A 292 -16.10 13.29 -10.45
C GLN A 292 -16.11 13.45 -8.93
N ILE A 293 -15.81 12.36 -8.19
CA ILE A 293 -15.75 12.38 -6.72
C ILE A 293 -14.69 13.38 -6.22
N THR A 294 -13.56 13.46 -6.92
CA THR A 294 -12.48 14.40 -6.58
C THR A 294 -12.95 15.84 -6.68
N LYS A 295 -13.70 16.23 -7.73
CA LYS A 295 -14.23 17.57 -7.90
C LYS A 295 -15.24 17.95 -6.82
N GLU A 296 -16.07 17.02 -6.37
CA GLU A 296 -17.06 17.24 -5.32
C GLU A 296 -16.43 17.40 -3.93
N THR A 297 -15.23 16.86 -3.72
CA THR A 297 -14.58 16.78 -2.40
C THR A 297 -13.52 17.86 -2.19
N THR A 298 -13.03 18.49 -3.25
CA THR A 298 -12.06 19.58 -3.16
C THR A 298 -12.82 20.88 -2.86
N PRO A 299 -12.72 21.49 -1.65
CA PRO A 299 -13.08 22.89 -1.51
C PRO A 299 -12.18 23.64 -2.49
N VAL A 300 -12.77 24.52 -3.29
CA VAL A 300 -12.08 25.40 -4.22
C VAL A 300 -11.08 26.25 -3.41
N LEU A 301 -9.91 25.72 -3.17
CA LEU A 301 -8.73 26.55 -2.95
C LEU A 301 -8.34 27.04 -4.34
N ALA A 302 -8.86 28.24 -4.65
CA ALA A 302 -8.47 28.98 -5.82
C ALA A 302 -6.94 28.93 -5.95
N LEU A 303 -6.46 28.29 -7.01
CA LEU A 303 -5.16 28.54 -7.58
C LEU A 303 -5.13 30.00 -8.01
N THR A 304 -4.76 30.88 -7.09
CA THR A 304 -4.29 32.20 -7.44
C THR A 304 -2.80 32.05 -7.76
N LEU A 305 -2.51 32.22 -9.05
CA LEU A 305 -1.19 32.32 -9.68
C LEU A 305 -0.31 33.38 -9.01
#